data_a129ad24674f9344cba347d66c74b679
#
_entry.id   a129ad24674f9344cba347d66c74b679
#
_cell.length_a   1.000
_cell.length_b   1.000
_cell.length_c   1.000
_cell.angle_alpha   90.00
_cell.angle_beta   90.00
_cell.angle_gamma   90.00
#
_symmetry.space_group_name_H-M   'P 1'
#
loop_
_entity.id
_entity.type
_entity.pdbx_description
1 polymer ?
#
loop_
_entity_poly.entity_id
_entity_poly.type
_entity_poly.pdbx_seq_one_letter_code
_entity_poly.pdbx_strand_id
1 'polypeptide(L)'
;MPTNDKETAARILAASSLARDMNEEDVEELLASSDVRLHTYPKDTIIFHDGDMPHSLYILIAGEVHILKDTRSGRQIFISEINQPGDMFGEVYEVLQRPYDMYVTAVTRTTLLEVSSHLFTLDIGETPHRSALLVQRNLMRIFAAKAYAMHTKLKVLASGTLREKIVRYLLPYIDQKGCAVLAVSRPSLSRELSAMQREGILKAAGRKICITDMEKFESYL
;
A
#
# COMPACT_ATOMS: atom_id res chain seq x y z
N MET A 1 25.71 12.67 7.29
CA MET A 1 24.26 12.58 7.62
C MET A 1 24.08 12.85 9.09
N PRO A 2 23.11 13.63 9.54
CA PRO A 2 22.85 13.79 10.97
C PRO A 2 22.45 12.43 11.58
N THR A 3 23.02 12.12 12.73
CA THR A 3 22.80 10.88 13.50
C THR A 3 21.31 10.58 13.73
N ASN A 4 20.51 11.63 13.86
CA ASN A 4 19.06 11.58 14.11
C ASN A 4 18.23 10.93 12.95
N ASP A 5 18.66 11.08 11.69
CA ASP A 5 17.92 10.51 10.54
C ASP A 5 18.10 8.99 10.44
N LYS A 6 19.30 8.48 10.81
CA LYS A 6 19.56 7.04 10.85
C LYS A 6 18.78 6.35 11.98
N GLU A 7 18.77 6.93 13.17
CA GLU A 7 18.00 6.41 14.31
C GLU A 7 16.49 6.38 13.99
N THR A 8 15.99 7.43 13.35
CA THR A 8 14.59 7.49 12.90
C THR A 8 14.30 6.41 11.87
N ALA A 9 15.20 6.21 10.87
CA ALA A 9 15.06 5.17 9.87
C ALA A 9 15.08 3.77 10.50
N ALA A 10 15.99 3.52 11.45
CA ALA A 10 16.06 2.25 12.17
C ALA A 10 14.75 1.93 12.91
N ARG A 11 14.22 2.90 13.65
CA ARG A 11 12.97 2.74 14.39
C ARG A 11 11.77 2.47 13.47
N ILE A 12 11.68 3.18 12.35
CA ILE A 12 10.58 3.01 11.39
C ILE A 12 10.72 1.68 10.66
N LEU A 13 11.93 1.32 10.22
CA LEU A 13 12.21 0.04 9.59
C LEU A 13 11.86 -1.12 10.52
N ALA A 14 12.29 -1.09 11.79
CA ALA A 14 11.99 -2.09 12.80
C ALA A 14 10.47 -2.28 13.04
N ALA A 15 9.69 -1.20 12.90
CA ALA A 15 8.23 -1.24 13.01
C ALA A 15 7.52 -1.67 11.71
N SER A 16 8.24 -1.71 10.58
CA SER A 16 7.68 -2.03 9.26
C SER A 16 7.44 -3.53 9.08
N SER A 17 6.56 -3.84 8.11
CA SER A 17 6.32 -5.24 7.73
C SER A 17 7.56 -5.93 7.15
N LEU A 18 8.53 -5.18 6.61
CA LEU A 18 9.75 -5.73 6.04
C LEU A 18 10.69 -6.27 7.12
N ALA A 19 10.76 -5.62 8.28
CA ALA A 19 11.62 -6.03 9.41
C ALA A 19 10.91 -6.97 10.41
N ARG A 20 9.80 -7.56 10.05
CA ARG A 20 9.07 -8.48 10.91
C ARG A 20 9.97 -9.65 11.36
N ASP A 21 9.95 -9.95 12.65
CA ASP A 21 10.77 -10.99 13.32
C ASP A 21 12.30 -10.70 13.29
N MET A 22 12.72 -9.47 12.94
CA MET A 22 14.09 -9.00 13.10
C MET A 22 14.34 -8.50 14.51
N ASN A 23 15.53 -8.77 15.02
CA ASN A 23 16.04 -8.12 16.22
C ASN A 23 16.79 -6.82 15.87
N GLU A 24 17.31 -6.12 16.86
CA GLU A 24 18.01 -4.85 16.69
C GLU A 24 19.29 -5.01 15.84
N GLU A 25 20.03 -6.10 16.06
CA GLU A 25 21.25 -6.43 15.30
C GLU A 25 20.94 -6.70 13.82
N ASP A 26 19.85 -7.39 13.49
CA ASP A 26 19.41 -7.63 12.10
C ASP A 26 19.06 -6.31 11.39
N VAL A 27 18.44 -5.37 12.11
CA VAL A 27 18.06 -4.04 11.56
C VAL A 27 19.31 -3.18 11.33
N GLU A 28 20.26 -3.20 12.27
CA GLU A 28 21.53 -2.48 12.14
C GLU A 28 22.36 -3.02 10.97
N GLU A 29 22.45 -4.36 10.86
CA GLU A 29 23.13 -5.03 9.73
C GLU A 29 22.50 -4.63 8.40
N LEU A 30 21.16 -4.62 8.31
CA LEU A 30 20.44 -4.22 7.12
C LEU A 30 20.74 -2.76 6.73
N LEU A 31 20.72 -1.84 7.69
CA LEU A 31 21.01 -0.42 7.46
C LEU A 31 22.50 -0.12 7.18
N ALA A 32 23.40 -1.04 7.54
CA ALA A 32 24.82 -0.95 7.24
C ALA A 32 25.17 -1.50 5.85
N SER A 33 24.27 -2.23 5.22
CA SER A 33 24.47 -2.79 3.88
C SER A 33 24.65 -1.69 2.84
N SER A 34 25.53 -1.93 1.85
CA SER A 34 25.70 -1.06 0.67
C SER A 34 24.45 -1.00 -0.22
N ASP A 35 23.58 -2.01 -0.11
CA ASP A 35 22.35 -2.14 -0.86
C ASP A 35 21.18 -1.35 -0.25
N VAL A 36 21.42 -0.69 0.89
CA VAL A 36 20.42 0.13 1.59
C VAL A 36 20.89 1.56 1.68
N ARG A 37 20.09 2.50 1.18
CA ARG A 37 20.42 3.92 1.17
C ARG A 37 19.28 4.76 1.68
N LEU A 38 19.59 5.74 2.52
CA LEU A 38 18.63 6.75 2.96
C LEU A 38 18.77 7.98 2.08
N HIS A 39 17.71 8.33 1.36
CA HIS A 39 17.67 9.47 0.45
C HIS A 39 16.54 10.43 0.82
N THR A 40 16.83 11.75 0.72
CA THR A 40 15.81 12.78 0.96
C THR A 40 15.56 13.56 -0.33
N TYR A 41 14.31 13.52 -0.77
CA TYR A 41 13.81 14.20 -1.96
C TYR A 41 13.16 15.53 -1.56
N PRO A 42 13.49 16.64 -2.25
CA PRO A 42 12.76 17.89 -2.12
C PRO A 42 11.29 17.73 -2.50
N LYS A 43 10.45 18.63 -2.01
CA LYS A 43 9.06 18.73 -2.48
C LYS A 43 9.00 18.88 -4.00
N ASP A 44 7.97 18.31 -4.63
CA ASP A 44 7.70 18.35 -6.07
C ASP A 44 8.77 17.65 -6.95
N THR A 45 9.67 16.84 -6.34
CA THR A 45 10.66 16.04 -7.07
C THR A 45 10.02 14.73 -7.53
N ILE A 46 10.31 14.33 -8.77
CA ILE A 46 9.97 13.00 -9.28
C ILE A 46 11.02 12.00 -8.79
N ILE A 47 10.57 10.93 -8.15
CA ILE A 47 11.44 9.87 -7.59
C ILE A 47 11.83 8.88 -8.69
N PHE A 48 10.87 8.48 -9.52
CA PHE A 48 11.09 7.72 -10.76
C PHE A 48 9.99 8.03 -11.76
N HIS A 49 10.28 7.85 -13.06
CA HIS A 49 9.37 8.12 -14.17
C HIS A 49 8.72 6.83 -14.71
N ASP A 50 7.62 7.00 -15.44
CA ASP A 50 7.07 5.97 -16.33
C ASP A 50 8.13 5.59 -17.38
N GLY A 51 8.38 4.28 -17.53
CA GLY A 51 9.40 3.72 -18.41
C GLY A 51 10.78 3.49 -17.77
N ASP A 52 11.07 4.08 -16.61
CA ASP A 52 12.33 3.82 -15.90
C ASP A 52 12.42 2.36 -15.45
N MET A 53 13.64 1.80 -15.51
CA MET A 53 13.92 0.50 -14.90
C MET A 53 14.08 0.65 -13.38
N PRO A 54 13.49 -0.25 -12.59
CA PRO A 54 13.64 -0.22 -11.15
C PRO A 54 15.07 -0.59 -10.72
N HIS A 55 15.53 0.04 -9.65
CA HIS A 55 16.83 -0.22 -9.02
C HIS A 55 16.71 -0.46 -7.52
N SER A 56 15.55 -0.17 -6.94
CA SER A 56 15.26 -0.32 -5.52
C SER A 56 13.77 -0.42 -5.27
N LEU A 57 13.40 -1.08 -4.20
CA LEU A 57 12.12 -0.82 -3.54
C LEU A 57 12.31 0.34 -2.53
N TYR A 58 11.23 1.00 -2.19
CA TYR A 58 11.24 2.21 -1.36
C TYR A 58 10.39 2.00 -0.11
N ILE A 59 10.90 2.45 1.05
CA ILE A 59 10.16 2.51 2.31
C ILE A 59 10.08 3.96 2.76
N LEU A 60 8.88 4.45 3.04
CA LEU A 60 8.67 5.80 3.52
C LEU A 60 9.18 5.94 4.95
N ILE A 61 10.13 6.87 5.16
CA ILE A 61 10.63 7.24 6.49
C ILE A 61 9.94 8.50 7.00
N ALA A 62 9.80 9.50 6.13
CA ALA A 62 9.10 10.74 6.45
C ALA A 62 8.60 11.41 5.16
N GLY A 63 7.52 12.19 5.28
CA GLY A 63 6.94 12.92 4.17
C GLY A 63 5.75 12.20 3.53
N GLU A 64 5.55 12.46 2.24
CA GLU A 64 4.41 11.94 1.46
C GLU A 64 4.77 11.86 -0.02
N VAL A 65 4.34 10.79 -0.68
CA VAL A 65 4.47 10.62 -2.12
C VAL A 65 3.12 10.33 -2.76
N HIS A 66 2.93 10.81 -3.99
CA HIS A 66 1.81 10.45 -4.86
C HIS A 66 2.29 9.55 -5.98
N ILE A 67 1.51 8.51 -6.24
CA ILE A 67 1.66 7.60 -7.37
C ILE A 67 0.66 8.04 -8.44
N LEU A 68 1.20 8.39 -9.60
CA LEU A 68 0.47 9.05 -10.69
C LEU A 68 0.73 8.33 -12.02
N LYS A 69 -0.21 8.42 -12.93
CA LYS A 69 -0.06 7.90 -14.29
C LYS A 69 -0.66 8.87 -15.29
N ASP A 70 0.07 9.18 -16.35
CA ASP A 70 -0.44 9.98 -17.43
C ASP A 70 -1.10 9.09 -18.50
N THR A 71 -2.26 9.48 -18.98
CA THR A 71 -2.91 8.82 -20.10
C THR A 71 -2.35 9.35 -21.43
N ARG A 72 -2.53 8.60 -22.51
CA ARG A 72 -2.17 9.05 -23.87
C ARG A 72 -2.85 10.36 -24.29
N SER A 73 -3.97 10.72 -23.65
CA SER A 73 -4.68 11.98 -23.87
C SER A 73 -4.17 13.14 -23.02
N GLY A 74 -3.07 12.96 -22.28
CA GLY A 74 -2.48 13.98 -21.40
C GLY A 74 -3.23 14.15 -20.07
N ARG A 75 -4.19 13.28 -19.75
CA ARG A 75 -4.90 13.32 -18.46
C ARG A 75 -4.10 12.58 -17.40
N GLN A 76 -3.83 13.26 -16.29
CA GLN A 76 -3.23 12.65 -15.12
C GLN A 76 -4.25 11.83 -14.32
N ILE A 77 -3.88 10.60 -13.96
CA ILE A 77 -4.64 9.71 -13.09
C ILE A 77 -3.91 9.59 -11.77
N PHE A 78 -4.59 9.92 -10.68
CA PHE A 78 -4.12 9.64 -9.33
C PHE A 78 -4.40 8.16 -9.00
N ILE A 79 -3.36 7.40 -8.68
CA ILE A 79 -3.45 5.97 -8.36
C ILE A 79 -3.57 5.79 -6.86
N SER A 80 -2.61 6.33 -6.10
CA SER A 80 -2.62 6.26 -4.62
C SER A 80 -1.63 7.26 -4.02
N GLU A 81 -1.75 7.45 -2.72
CA GLU A 81 -0.78 8.15 -1.87
C GLU A 81 -0.12 7.18 -0.91
N ILE A 82 1.12 7.46 -0.54
CA ILE A 82 1.88 6.80 0.52
C ILE A 82 2.29 7.88 1.51
N ASN A 83 1.70 7.84 2.70
CA ASN A 83 1.88 8.86 3.73
C ASN A 83 2.09 8.29 5.14
N GLN A 84 2.12 6.95 5.27
CA GLN A 84 2.42 6.31 6.56
C GLN A 84 3.87 5.87 6.60
N PRO A 85 4.68 6.33 7.58
CA PRO A 85 6.04 5.82 7.76
C PRO A 85 6.06 4.29 7.91
N GLY A 86 6.94 3.64 7.18
CA GLY A 86 7.05 2.18 7.09
C GLY A 86 6.30 1.55 5.91
N ASP A 87 5.44 2.30 5.21
CA ASP A 87 4.81 1.84 3.99
C ASP A 87 5.83 1.71 2.86
N MET A 88 5.64 0.69 2.02
CA MET A 88 6.55 0.30 0.95
C MET A 88 5.87 0.40 -0.42
N PHE A 89 6.65 0.86 -1.41
CA PHE A 89 6.24 0.92 -2.82
C PHE A 89 7.41 0.61 -3.77
N GLY A 90 7.10 0.38 -5.05
CA GLY A 90 8.09 0.04 -6.08
C GLY A 90 8.55 -1.43 -6.07
N GLU A 91 8.25 -2.19 -5.02
CA GLU A 91 8.75 -3.54 -4.78
C GLU A 91 8.33 -4.56 -5.85
N VAL A 92 7.14 -4.40 -6.41
CA VAL A 92 6.65 -5.31 -7.46
C VAL A 92 7.49 -5.18 -8.73
N TYR A 93 7.80 -3.94 -9.12
CA TYR A 93 8.61 -3.67 -10.30
C TYR A 93 10.05 -4.09 -10.11
N GLU A 94 10.61 -3.81 -8.92
CA GLU A 94 11.99 -4.20 -8.56
C GLU A 94 12.16 -5.73 -8.60
N VAL A 95 11.26 -6.48 -7.99
CA VAL A 95 11.35 -7.97 -7.99
C VAL A 95 11.10 -8.57 -9.38
N LEU A 96 10.20 -7.97 -10.18
CA LEU A 96 9.89 -8.46 -11.52
C LEU A 96 10.85 -7.93 -12.59
N GLN A 97 11.72 -6.97 -12.25
CA GLN A 97 12.63 -6.27 -13.18
C GLN A 97 11.88 -5.78 -14.43
N ARG A 98 10.74 -5.11 -14.19
CA ARG A 98 9.92 -4.52 -15.25
C ARG A 98 9.94 -3.01 -15.15
N PRO A 99 9.96 -2.28 -16.29
CA PRO A 99 9.84 -0.83 -16.28
C PRO A 99 8.58 -0.39 -15.51
N TYR A 100 8.67 0.73 -14.81
CA TYR A 100 7.50 1.35 -14.18
C TYR A 100 6.49 1.75 -15.26
N ASP A 101 5.20 1.56 -14.99
CA ASP A 101 4.10 2.03 -15.84
C ASP A 101 3.35 3.21 -15.21
N MET A 102 4.01 3.89 -14.29
CA MET A 102 3.56 5.04 -13.51
C MET A 102 4.77 5.85 -13.06
N TYR A 103 4.55 7.03 -12.51
CA TYR A 103 5.60 7.82 -11.88
C TYR A 103 5.23 8.20 -10.45
N VAL A 104 6.23 8.52 -9.64
CA VAL A 104 6.07 8.88 -8.23
C VAL A 104 6.68 10.24 -7.96
N THR A 105 5.94 11.10 -7.26
CA THR A 105 6.38 12.44 -6.88
C THR A 105 6.37 12.60 -5.36
N ALA A 106 7.37 13.30 -4.83
CA ALA A 106 7.40 13.76 -3.45
C ALA A 106 6.47 14.97 -3.29
N VAL A 107 5.38 14.83 -2.52
CA VAL A 107 4.40 15.91 -2.28
C VAL A 107 4.92 16.91 -1.24
N THR A 108 5.74 16.44 -0.33
CA THR A 108 6.44 17.22 0.69
C THR A 108 7.93 16.90 0.61
N ARG A 109 8.77 17.52 1.45
CA ARG A 109 10.13 17.01 1.66
C ARG A 109 10.03 15.58 2.20
N THR A 110 10.52 14.61 1.43
CA THR A 110 10.28 13.18 1.67
C THR A 110 11.59 12.44 1.82
N THR A 111 11.70 11.64 2.87
CA THR A 111 12.84 10.76 3.12
C THR A 111 12.43 9.32 2.90
N LEU A 112 13.16 8.63 2.03
CA LEU A 112 12.94 7.23 1.67
C LEU A 112 14.15 6.39 2.04
N LEU A 113 13.90 5.17 2.48
CA LEU A 113 14.90 4.10 2.50
C LEU A 113 14.77 3.33 1.19
N GLU A 114 15.84 3.33 0.42
CA GLU A 114 15.97 2.61 -0.86
C GLU A 114 16.68 1.30 -0.59
N VAL A 115 16.07 0.18 -0.98
CA VAL A 115 16.60 -1.16 -0.78
C VAL A 115 16.71 -1.85 -2.13
N SER A 116 17.95 -2.14 -2.55
CA SER A 116 18.24 -2.83 -3.81
C SER A 116 17.87 -4.30 -3.75
N SER A 117 17.47 -4.86 -4.90
CA SER A 117 17.19 -6.30 -5.05
C SER A 117 18.39 -7.19 -4.74
N HIS A 118 19.62 -6.68 -4.89
CA HIS A 118 20.84 -7.42 -4.53
C HIS A 118 20.82 -7.94 -3.09
N LEU A 119 20.17 -7.21 -2.18
CA LEU A 119 20.06 -7.60 -0.79
C LEU A 119 19.28 -8.91 -0.58
N PHE A 120 18.26 -9.16 -1.41
CA PHE A 120 17.35 -10.31 -1.26
C PHE A 120 17.35 -11.26 -2.47
N THR A 121 18.17 -10.98 -3.49
CA THR A 121 18.48 -11.91 -4.57
C THR A 121 19.68 -12.74 -4.13
N LEU A 122 19.44 -14.00 -3.82
CA LEU A 122 20.51 -14.91 -3.37
C LEU A 122 21.25 -15.42 -4.60
N ASP A 123 22.51 -15.09 -4.73
CA ASP A 123 23.40 -15.71 -5.70
C ASP A 123 23.70 -17.17 -5.29
N ILE A 124 23.69 -18.07 -6.31
CA ILE A 124 23.93 -19.49 -6.08
C ILE A 124 25.38 -19.66 -5.61
N GLY A 125 25.56 -20.00 -4.33
CA GLY A 125 26.88 -20.28 -3.73
C GLY A 125 27.28 -19.35 -2.58
N GLU A 126 26.58 -18.28 -2.34
CA GLU A 126 26.77 -17.42 -1.16
C GLU A 126 25.93 -17.89 0.03
N THR A 127 26.48 -17.77 1.22
CA THR A 127 25.72 -17.98 2.46
C THR A 127 25.07 -16.66 2.82
N PRO A 128 23.73 -16.51 2.67
CA PRO A 128 23.07 -15.26 2.93
C PRO A 128 23.11 -14.91 4.41
N HIS A 129 23.24 -13.62 4.69
CA HIS A 129 23.06 -13.11 6.05
C HIS A 129 21.63 -13.36 6.54
N ARG A 130 21.47 -13.50 7.86
CA ARG A 130 20.16 -13.74 8.49
C ARG A 130 19.16 -12.63 8.15
N SER A 131 19.58 -11.38 8.14
CA SER A 131 18.80 -10.20 7.78
C SER A 131 18.25 -10.30 6.35
N ALA A 132 19.06 -10.72 5.35
CA ALA A 132 18.65 -10.92 3.97
C ALA A 132 17.57 -12.02 3.82
N LEU A 133 17.74 -13.16 4.53
CA LEU A 133 16.73 -14.21 4.54
C LEU A 133 15.40 -13.74 5.15
N LEU A 134 15.47 -12.92 6.20
CA LEU A 134 14.29 -12.35 6.84
C LEU A 134 13.59 -11.35 5.90
N VAL A 135 14.34 -10.49 5.20
CA VAL A 135 13.79 -9.61 4.15
C VAL A 135 13.06 -10.41 3.08
N GLN A 136 13.70 -11.42 2.51
CA GLN A 136 13.11 -12.27 1.48
C GLN A 136 11.80 -12.94 1.97
N ARG A 137 11.83 -13.55 3.17
CA ARG A 137 10.64 -14.15 3.76
C ARG A 137 9.51 -13.14 3.98
N ASN A 138 9.86 -11.94 4.45
CA ASN A 138 8.87 -10.91 4.73
C ASN A 138 8.31 -10.30 3.44
N LEU A 139 9.11 -10.14 2.38
CA LEU A 139 8.63 -9.77 1.05
C LEU A 139 7.60 -10.77 0.52
N MET A 140 7.85 -12.08 0.65
CA MET A 140 6.85 -13.10 0.27
C MET A 140 5.53 -12.94 1.03
N ARG A 141 5.58 -12.64 2.35
CA ARG A 141 4.37 -12.38 3.15
C ARG A 141 3.64 -11.11 2.69
N ILE A 142 4.39 -10.05 2.40
CA ILE A 142 3.84 -8.79 1.90
C ILE A 142 3.16 -9.00 0.54
N PHE A 143 3.80 -9.70 -0.39
CA PHE A 143 3.20 -10.03 -1.69
C PHE A 143 1.95 -10.89 -1.55
N ALA A 144 1.98 -11.90 -0.69
CA ALA A 144 0.82 -12.73 -0.41
C ALA A 144 -0.34 -11.91 0.16
N ALA A 145 -0.08 -10.99 1.09
CA ALA A 145 -1.09 -10.09 1.65
C ALA A 145 -1.65 -9.12 0.59
N LYS A 146 -0.81 -8.52 -0.24
CA LYS A 146 -1.24 -7.65 -1.36
C LYS A 146 -2.06 -8.44 -2.39
N ALA A 147 -1.64 -9.64 -2.76
CA ALA A 147 -2.38 -10.52 -3.67
C ALA A 147 -3.75 -10.90 -3.10
N TYR A 148 -3.82 -11.24 -1.82
CA TYR A 148 -5.08 -11.53 -1.14
C TYR A 148 -6.03 -10.33 -1.11
N ALA A 149 -5.51 -9.14 -0.80
CA ALA A 149 -6.27 -7.91 -0.83
C ALA A 149 -6.81 -7.59 -2.24
N MET A 150 -5.98 -7.78 -3.28
CA MET A 150 -6.40 -7.62 -4.68
C MET A 150 -7.46 -8.64 -5.08
N HIS A 151 -7.31 -9.92 -4.69
CA HIS A 151 -8.29 -10.96 -4.93
C HIS A 151 -9.66 -10.60 -4.29
N THR A 152 -9.63 -10.08 -3.07
CA THR A 152 -10.85 -9.62 -2.39
C THR A 152 -11.50 -8.45 -3.14
N LYS A 153 -10.72 -7.47 -3.59
CA LYS A 153 -11.23 -6.36 -4.44
C LYS A 153 -11.82 -6.88 -5.75
N LEU A 154 -11.17 -7.84 -6.41
CA LEU A 154 -11.67 -8.46 -7.64
C LEU A 154 -12.98 -9.20 -7.41
N LYS A 155 -13.15 -9.94 -6.32
CA LYS A 155 -14.42 -10.57 -5.96
C LYS A 155 -15.56 -9.56 -5.85
N VAL A 156 -15.31 -8.41 -5.23
CA VAL A 156 -16.28 -7.32 -5.14
C VAL A 156 -16.61 -6.76 -6.52
N LEU A 157 -15.61 -6.52 -7.36
CA LEU A 157 -15.83 -5.98 -8.72
C LEU A 157 -16.53 -6.97 -9.65
N ALA A 158 -16.30 -8.27 -9.49
CA ALA A 158 -16.87 -9.34 -10.28
C ALA A 158 -18.30 -9.73 -9.83
N SER A 159 -18.76 -9.31 -8.65
CA SER A 159 -20.13 -9.53 -8.21
C SER A 159 -21.13 -8.80 -9.15
N GLY A 160 -22.36 -9.35 -9.33
CA GLY A 160 -23.26 -8.97 -10.40
C GLY A 160 -23.77 -7.53 -10.32
N THR A 161 -24.63 -7.22 -9.36
CA THR A 161 -25.29 -5.92 -9.23
C THR A 161 -24.44 -4.92 -8.44
N LEU A 162 -24.72 -3.63 -8.59
CA LEU A 162 -24.08 -2.60 -7.77
C LEU A 162 -24.38 -2.79 -6.28
N ARG A 163 -25.57 -3.31 -5.96
CA ARG A 163 -26.00 -3.60 -4.60
C ARG A 163 -25.17 -4.71 -3.97
N GLU A 164 -24.97 -5.83 -4.65
CA GLU A 164 -24.06 -6.91 -4.23
C GLU A 164 -22.64 -6.39 -4.00
N LYS A 165 -22.13 -5.53 -4.90
CA LYS A 165 -20.81 -4.90 -4.75
C LYS A 165 -20.71 -4.06 -3.47
N ILE A 166 -21.75 -3.29 -3.16
CA ILE A 166 -21.83 -2.48 -1.93
C ILE A 166 -21.82 -3.38 -0.71
N VAL A 167 -22.62 -4.43 -0.69
CA VAL A 167 -22.72 -5.37 0.44
C VAL A 167 -21.38 -6.05 0.68
N ARG A 168 -20.80 -6.65 -0.36
CA ARG A 168 -19.48 -7.32 -0.26
C ARG A 168 -18.34 -6.38 0.15
N TYR A 169 -18.39 -5.11 -0.29
CA TYR A 169 -17.40 -4.11 0.08
C TYR A 169 -17.53 -3.69 1.54
N LEU A 170 -18.74 -3.48 2.04
CA LEU A 170 -18.98 -2.97 3.40
C LEU A 170 -18.82 -4.05 4.48
N LEU A 171 -19.19 -5.28 4.17
CA LEU A 171 -19.25 -6.38 5.16
C LEU A 171 -17.98 -6.53 6.01
N PRO A 172 -16.75 -6.51 5.45
CA PRO A 172 -15.52 -6.63 6.23
C PRO A 172 -15.22 -5.44 7.15
N TYR A 173 -15.87 -4.30 6.94
CA TYR A 173 -15.63 -3.03 7.67
C TYR A 173 -16.74 -2.70 8.66
N ILE A 174 -17.74 -3.56 8.79
CA ILE A 174 -18.83 -3.39 9.75
C ILE A 174 -18.31 -3.67 11.16
N ASP A 175 -18.39 -2.67 12.03
CA ASP A 175 -18.01 -2.79 13.44
C ASP A 175 -19.07 -3.58 14.26
N GLN A 176 -18.77 -3.79 15.55
CA GLN A 176 -19.69 -4.46 16.48
C GLN A 176 -21.04 -3.74 16.66
N LYS A 177 -21.14 -2.48 16.22
CA LYS A 177 -22.37 -1.67 16.24
C LYS A 177 -23.11 -1.70 14.90
N GLY A 178 -22.68 -2.55 13.95
CA GLY A 178 -23.25 -2.65 12.62
C GLY A 178 -22.94 -1.46 11.70
N CYS A 179 -21.86 -0.71 11.94
CA CYS A 179 -21.51 0.49 11.18
C CYS A 179 -20.17 0.36 10.46
N ALA A 180 -20.06 0.99 9.28
CA ALA A 180 -18.84 1.11 8.50
C ALA A 180 -18.60 2.56 8.05
N VAL A 181 -17.35 2.91 7.71
CA VAL A 181 -16.99 4.24 7.17
C VAL A 181 -16.51 4.09 5.73
N LEU A 182 -17.16 4.81 4.82
CA LEU A 182 -16.80 4.83 3.40
C LEU A 182 -15.77 5.92 3.09
N ALA A 183 -14.70 5.53 2.38
CA ALA A 183 -13.68 6.46 1.91
C ALA A 183 -14.00 7.12 0.55
N VAL A 184 -15.04 6.64 -0.18
CA VAL A 184 -15.29 7.03 -1.57
C VAL A 184 -16.72 7.51 -1.80
N SER A 185 -16.90 8.63 -2.53
CA SER A 185 -18.21 9.07 -3.03
C SER A 185 -18.22 9.05 -4.57
N ARG A 186 -19.18 8.32 -5.16
CA ARG A 186 -19.50 8.37 -6.60
C ARG A 186 -21.02 8.56 -6.78
N PRO A 187 -21.49 9.31 -7.80
CA PRO A 187 -22.92 9.59 -7.97
C PRO A 187 -23.81 8.35 -8.07
N SER A 188 -23.34 7.28 -8.71
CA SER A 188 -24.06 6.00 -8.81
C SER A 188 -24.16 5.28 -7.47
N LEU A 189 -23.10 5.28 -6.67
CA LEU A 189 -23.07 4.72 -5.32
C LEU A 189 -24.08 5.45 -4.42
N SER A 190 -24.14 6.78 -4.50
CA SER A 190 -25.08 7.60 -3.73
C SER A 190 -26.55 7.25 -4.02
N ARG A 191 -26.89 7.01 -5.29
CA ARG A 191 -28.25 6.60 -5.68
C ARG A 191 -28.64 5.23 -5.10
N GLU A 192 -27.74 4.27 -5.18
CA GLU A 192 -28.00 2.91 -4.66
C GLU A 192 -28.08 2.89 -3.13
N LEU A 193 -27.17 3.60 -2.44
CA LEU A 193 -27.24 3.76 -1.00
C LEU A 193 -28.56 4.43 -0.55
N SER A 194 -29.04 5.42 -1.30
CA SER A 194 -30.32 6.07 -1.03
C SER A 194 -31.52 5.12 -1.26
N ALA A 195 -31.42 4.21 -2.24
CA ALA A 195 -32.43 3.16 -2.44
C ALA A 195 -32.44 2.18 -1.27
N MET A 196 -31.28 1.66 -0.87
CA MET A 196 -31.14 0.76 0.28
C MET A 196 -31.61 1.41 1.60
N GLN A 197 -31.40 2.73 1.74
CA GLN A 197 -31.89 3.47 2.90
C GLN A 197 -33.43 3.58 2.91
N ARG A 198 -34.07 3.83 1.77
CA ARG A 198 -35.55 3.86 1.65
C ARG A 198 -36.15 2.50 1.92
N GLU A 199 -35.46 1.42 1.59
CA GLU A 199 -35.84 0.05 1.84
C GLU A 199 -35.61 -0.40 3.30
N GLY A 200 -35.03 0.48 4.14
CA GLY A 200 -34.79 0.20 5.56
C GLY A 200 -33.60 -0.73 5.82
N ILE A 201 -32.74 -0.97 4.84
CA ILE A 201 -31.60 -1.88 4.96
C ILE A 201 -30.43 -1.23 5.71
N LEU A 202 -30.20 0.05 5.47
CA LEU A 202 -29.11 0.82 6.06
C LEU A 202 -29.50 2.28 6.29
N LYS A 203 -28.70 2.99 7.10
CA LYS A 203 -28.73 4.45 7.25
C LYS A 203 -27.36 5.01 6.89
N ALA A 204 -27.33 5.96 5.95
CA ALA A 204 -26.12 6.66 5.54
C ALA A 204 -26.15 8.11 6.06
N ALA A 205 -25.08 8.52 6.76
CA ALA A 205 -24.88 9.89 7.26
C ALA A 205 -23.44 10.32 6.92
N GLY A 206 -23.29 11.10 5.85
CA GLY A 206 -21.99 11.45 5.30
C GLY A 206 -21.19 10.21 4.88
N ARG A 207 -20.05 9.99 5.52
CA ARG A 207 -19.19 8.82 5.27
C ARG A 207 -19.53 7.60 6.13
N LYS A 208 -20.39 7.75 7.13
CA LYS A 208 -20.79 6.67 8.03
C LYS A 208 -22.02 5.96 7.51
N ILE A 209 -21.96 4.64 7.41
CA ILE A 209 -23.07 3.77 7.01
C ILE A 209 -23.31 2.80 8.16
N CYS A 210 -24.55 2.72 8.62
CA CYS A 210 -24.97 1.77 9.65
C CYS A 210 -26.05 0.85 9.07
N ILE A 211 -25.87 -0.44 9.21
CA ILE A 211 -26.82 -1.44 8.78
C ILE A 211 -27.96 -1.49 9.79
N THR A 212 -29.19 -1.39 9.31
CA THR A 212 -30.42 -1.42 10.13
C THR A 212 -31.12 -2.77 10.08
N ASP A 213 -30.92 -3.52 8.99
CA ASP A 213 -31.45 -4.85 8.78
C ASP A 213 -30.34 -5.74 8.21
N MET A 214 -29.67 -6.49 9.10
CA MET A 214 -28.51 -7.32 8.72
C MET A 214 -28.93 -8.51 7.87
N GLU A 215 -30.07 -9.15 8.16
CA GLU A 215 -30.55 -10.30 7.42
C GLU A 215 -30.84 -9.92 5.97
N LYS A 216 -31.56 -8.81 5.77
CA LYS A 216 -31.84 -8.29 4.42
C LYS A 216 -30.57 -7.79 3.72
N PHE A 217 -29.60 -7.23 4.47
CA PHE A 217 -28.32 -6.81 3.93
C PHE A 217 -27.50 -8.00 3.41
N GLU A 218 -27.41 -9.07 4.18
CA GLU A 218 -26.67 -10.29 3.81
C GLU A 218 -27.38 -11.11 2.71
N SER A 219 -28.68 -10.94 2.50
CA SER A 219 -29.42 -11.63 1.43
C SER A 219 -28.93 -11.27 0.01
N TYR A 220 -28.08 -10.27 -0.12
CA TYR A 220 -27.42 -9.87 -1.39
C TYR A 220 -26.01 -10.47 -1.56
N LEU A 221 -25.57 -11.41 -0.71
CA LEU A 221 -24.27 -12.10 -0.85
C LEU A 221 -24.36 -13.29 -1.82
#